data_b4d3036363fdb3dc0f68511188730b5e
#
_entry.id   b4d3036363fdb3dc0f68511188730b5e
#
_cell.length_a   1.000
_cell.length_b   1.000
_cell.length_c   1.000
_cell.angle_alpha   90.00
_cell.angle_beta   90.00
_cell.angle_gamma   90.00
#
_symmetry.space_group_name_H-M   'P 1'
#
loop_
_entity.id
_entity.type
_entity.pdbx_description
1 polymer ?
#
loop_
_entity_poly.entity_id
_entity_poly.type
_entity_poly.pdbx_seq_one_letter_code
_entity_poly.pdbx_strand_id
1 'polypeptide(L)'
;MSKIGVMVCGHGSRDTEAIAEFQAVAAGIQARLPQYLVASGFLEFARPIIRDGLDKLHGAGARHILAVPGMLFAAGHVKNDIPSVLNTYAAQHPGLRIDYGRDLAVERRLLQVAAQRIEQAEAASTRRMPRDETLLVVAGRGTSDPDANSNISKVARMLWEGMGFGWTEVCYSGVTFPLVGPGLEHAVKL
;
A
#
# COMPACT_ATOMS: atom_id res chain seq x y z
N MET A 1 -10.39 11.10 -29.62
CA MET A 1 -9.27 10.98 -28.62
C MET A 1 -9.28 9.57 -28.06
N SER A 2 -8.12 8.91 -27.99
CA SER A 2 -8.01 7.59 -27.34
C SER A 2 -8.33 7.72 -25.85
N LYS A 3 -9.14 6.80 -25.32
CA LYS A 3 -9.47 6.76 -23.91
C LYS A 3 -8.22 6.37 -23.09
N ILE A 4 -8.02 7.03 -21.95
CA ILE A 4 -6.98 6.66 -21.00
C ILE A 4 -7.59 5.76 -19.94
N GLY A 5 -6.92 4.63 -19.66
CA GLY A 5 -7.27 3.70 -18.59
C GLY A 5 -6.38 3.92 -17.36
N VAL A 6 -6.93 3.68 -16.18
CA VAL A 6 -6.18 3.60 -14.92
C VAL A 6 -6.35 2.18 -14.38
N MET A 7 -5.24 1.46 -14.24
CA MET A 7 -5.20 0.11 -13.68
C MET A 7 -4.64 0.15 -12.27
N VAL A 8 -5.44 -0.17 -11.28
CA VAL A 8 -5.01 -0.26 -9.87
C VAL A 8 -4.58 -1.69 -9.59
N CYS A 9 -3.29 -1.89 -9.36
CA CYS A 9 -2.69 -3.22 -9.17
C CYS A 9 -2.56 -3.52 -7.67
N GLY A 10 -3.32 -4.49 -7.17
CA GLY A 10 -3.25 -4.97 -5.79
C GLY A 10 -2.42 -6.24 -5.67
N HIS A 11 -1.94 -6.53 -4.46
CA HIS A 11 -1.31 -7.81 -4.14
C HIS A 11 -2.34 -8.94 -4.19
N GLY A 12 -3.46 -8.73 -3.55
CA GLY A 12 -4.48 -9.73 -3.26
C GLY A 12 -4.37 -10.27 -1.83
N SER A 13 -5.42 -10.92 -1.39
CA SER A 13 -5.52 -11.48 -0.05
C SER A 13 -6.44 -12.71 -0.07
N ARG A 14 -6.31 -13.58 0.93
CA ARG A 14 -7.31 -14.62 1.25
C ARG A 14 -8.43 -14.09 2.14
N ASP A 15 -8.21 -12.91 2.72
CA ASP A 15 -9.19 -12.20 3.53
C ASP A 15 -10.14 -11.40 2.63
N THR A 16 -11.42 -11.70 2.72
CA THR A 16 -12.48 -11.06 1.93
C THR A 16 -12.68 -9.59 2.29
N GLU A 17 -12.44 -9.19 3.54
CA GLU A 17 -12.55 -7.80 3.97
C GLU A 17 -11.45 -6.97 3.34
N ALA A 18 -10.20 -7.45 3.34
CA ALA A 18 -9.09 -6.79 2.68
C ALA A 18 -9.29 -6.64 1.16
N ILE A 19 -9.93 -7.63 0.51
CA ILE A 19 -10.31 -7.54 -0.90
C ILE A 19 -11.35 -6.42 -1.11
N ALA A 20 -12.40 -6.39 -0.27
CA ALA A 20 -13.46 -5.39 -0.35
C ALA A 20 -12.93 -3.95 -0.13
N GLU A 21 -12.03 -3.76 0.85
CA GLU A 21 -11.37 -2.48 1.10
C GLU A 21 -10.57 -2.01 -0.12
N PHE A 22 -9.78 -2.89 -0.74
CA PHE A 22 -9.05 -2.55 -1.95
C PHE A 22 -9.97 -2.18 -3.12
N GLN A 23 -11.06 -2.91 -3.29
CA GLN A 23 -12.05 -2.61 -4.32
C GLN A 23 -12.76 -1.27 -4.05
N ALA A 24 -13.02 -0.94 -2.79
CA ALA A 24 -13.58 0.36 -2.40
C ALA A 24 -12.62 1.51 -2.75
N VAL A 25 -11.29 1.32 -2.57
CA VAL A 25 -10.28 2.28 -3.03
C VAL A 25 -10.35 2.48 -4.55
N ALA A 26 -10.41 1.42 -5.33
CA ALA A 26 -10.52 1.50 -6.79
C ALA A 26 -11.81 2.20 -7.23
N ALA A 27 -12.94 1.91 -6.60
CA ALA A 27 -14.21 2.61 -6.83
C ALA A 27 -14.11 4.10 -6.46
N GLY A 28 -13.45 4.43 -5.35
CA GLY A 28 -13.18 5.80 -4.93
C GLY A 28 -12.32 6.58 -5.94
N ILE A 29 -11.35 5.92 -6.58
CA ILE A 29 -10.55 6.51 -7.67
C ILE A 29 -11.45 6.78 -8.87
N GLN A 30 -12.27 5.83 -9.29
CA GLN A 30 -13.21 6.03 -10.41
C GLN A 30 -14.16 7.22 -10.16
N ALA A 31 -14.69 7.33 -8.96
CA ALA A 31 -15.60 8.44 -8.60
C ALA A 31 -14.91 9.81 -8.68
N ARG A 32 -13.61 9.88 -8.35
CA ARG A 32 -12.82 11.12 -8.39
C ARG A 32 -12.24 11.45 -9.75
N LEU A 33 -12.12 10.45 -10.62
CA LEU A 33 -11.54 10.55 -11.95
C LEU A 33 -12.52 10.04 -13.03
N PRO A 34 -13.75 10.64 -13.15
CA PRO A 34 -14.79 10.14 -14.03
C PRO A 34 -14.41 10.19 -15.52
N GLN A 35 -13.42 11.00 -15.88
CA GLN A 35 -12.91 11.13 -17.25
C GLN A 35 -12.03 9.95 -17.68
N TYR A 36 -11.57 9.12 -16.75
CA TYR A 36 -10.75 7.93 -17.02
C TYR A 36 -11.57 6.65 -16.87
N LEU A 37 -11.16 5.61 -17.58
CA LEU A 37 -11.65 4.25 -17.33
C LEU A 37 -10.82 3.66 -16.19
N VAL A 38 -11.44 3.26 -15.10
CA VAL A 38 -10.72 2.65 -13.97
C VAL A 38 -11.07 1.16 -13.88
N ALA A 39 -10.05 0.34 -13.73
CA ALA A 39 -10.15 -1.06 -13.34
C ALA A 39 -9.14 -1.39 -12.25
N SER A 40 -9.41 -2.45 -11.51
CA SER A 40 -8.49 -3.00 -10.53
C SER A 40 -8.29 -4.49 -10.77
N GLY A 41 -7.18 -5.03 -10.27
CA GLY A 41 -6.92 -6.45 -10.29
C GLY A 41 -5.80 -6.80 -9.33
N PHE A 42 -5.76 -8.06 -8.94
CA PHE A 42 -4.83 -8.59 -7.97
C PHE A 42 -3.72 -9.40 -8.66
N LEU A 43 -2.55 -9.42 -8.05
CA LEU A 43 -1.45 -10.24 -8.52
C LEU A 43 -1.72 -11.73 -8.25
N GLU A 44 -2.19 -12.02 -7.02
CA GLU A 44 -2.45 -13.38 -6.55
C GLU A 44 -3.59 -13.44 -5.52
N PHE A 45 -4.00 -14.64 -5.12
CA PHE A 45 -4.99 -14.98 -4.07
C PHE A 45 -6.43 -14.50 -4.31
N ALA A 46 -6.69 -13.52 -5.17
CA ALA A 46 -8.01 -12.94 -5.37
C ALA A 46 -8.31 -12.63 -6.82
N ARG A 47 -9.60 -12.42 -7.14
CA ARG A 47 -10.06 -12.03 -8.46
C ARG A 47 -10.83 -10.69 -8.39
N PRO A 48 -10.85 -9.91 -9.52
CA PRO A 48 -10.17 -10.19 -10.79
C PRO A 48 -8.66 -10.11 -10.67
N ILE A 49 -7.91 -10.84 -11.51
CA ILE A 49 -6.45 -10.67 -11.61
C ILE A 49 -6.11 -9.43 -12.45
N ILE A 50 -4.85 -8.98 -12.37
CA ILE A 50 -4.38 -7.78 -13.10
C ILE A 50 -4.73 -7.89 -14.60
N ARG A 51 -4.55 -9.07 -15.20
CA ARG A 51 -4.87 -9.30 -16.62
C ARG A 51 -6.34 -9.05 -16.94
N ASP A 52 -7.25 -9.52 -16.10
CA ASP A 52 -8.71 -9.31 -16.29
C ASP A 52 -9.04 -7.82 -16.30
N GLY A 53 -8.40 -7.03 -15.42
CA GLY A 53 -8.53 -5.57 -15.39
C GLY A 53 -8.00 -4.88 -16.65
N LEU A 54 -6.85 -5.34 -17.16
CA LEU A 54 -6.27 -4.85 -18.42
C LEU A 54 -7.17 -5.18 -19.62
N ASP A 55 -7.71 -6.40 -19.69
CA ASP A 55 -8.66 -6.83 -20.73
C ASP A 55 -9.91 -5.94 -20.72
N LYS A 56 -10.45 -5.63 -19.56
CA LYS A 56 -11.58 -4.72 -19.39
C LYS A 56 -11.28 -3.32 -19.93
N LEU A 57 -10.12 -2.74 -19.57
CA LEU A 57 -9.72 -1.41 -20.02
C LEU A 57 -9.48 -1.37 -21.53
N HIS A 58 -8.73 -2.35 -22.07
CA HIS A 58 -8.42 -2.45 -23.49
C HIS A 58 -9.67 -2.67 -24.32
N GLY A 59 -10.57 -3.58 -23.89
CA GLY A 59 -11.86 -3.84 -24.53
C GLY A 59 -12.80 -2.62 -24.52
N ALA A 60 -12.71 -1.76 -23.47
CA ALA A 60 -13.45 -0.50 -23.41
C ALA A 60 -12.84 0.63 -24.28
N GLY A 61 -11.77 0.32 -25.02
CA GLY A 61 -11.14 1.23 -25.98
C GLY A 61 -9.95 2.03 -25.42
N ALA A 62 -9.42 1.70 -24.24
CA ALA A 62 -8.18 2.30 -23.77
C ALA A 62 -7.01 1.87 -24.67
N ARG A 63 -6.17 2.83 -25.07
CA ARG A 63 -4.92 2.60 -25.80
C ARG A 63 -3.70 3.10 -25.04
N HIS A 64 -3.93 3.80 -23.97
CA HIS A 64 -2.93 4.21 -22.99
C HIS A 64 -3.46 3.87 -21.59
N ILE A 65 -2.73 3.05 -20.84
CA ILE A 65 -3.08 2.63 -19.49
C ILE A 65 -2.01 3.13 -18.52
N LEU A 66 -2.45 3.82 -17.48
CA LEU A 66 -1.64 4.21 -16.34
C LEU A 66 -1.83 3.16 -15.26
N ALA A 67 -0.86 2.30 -15.06
CA ALA A 67 -0.89 1.26 -14.04
C ALA A 67 -0.25 1.77 -12.75
N VAL A 68 -0.96 1.64 -11.63
CA VAL A 68 -0.54 2.14 -10.31
C VAL A 68 -0.53 0.98 -9.33
N PRO A 69 0.62 0.69 -8.67
CA PRO A 69 0.65 -0.28 -7.58
C PRO A 69 -0.08 0.29 -6.36
N GLY A 70 -1.12 -0.42 -5.90
CA GLY A 70 -1.83 -0.10 -4.66
C GLY A 70 -1.10 -0.69 -3.45
N MET A 71 0.20 -0.43 -3.36
CA MET A 71 1.09 -0.94 -2.31
C MET A 71 1.89 0.21 -1.71
N LEU A 72 2.11 0.13 -0.39
CA LEU A 72 2.80 1.19 0.36
C LEU A 72 4.25 1.30 -0.08
N PHE A 73 4.99 0.19 -0.13
CA PHE A 73 6.42 0.20 -0.42
C PHE A 73 6.78 -0.79 -1.50
N ALA A 74 7.76 -0.43 -2.31
CA ALA A 74 8.26 -1.25 -3.39
C ALA A 74 9.15 -2.38 -2.86
N ALA A 75 8.64 -3.60 -2.95
CA ALA A 75 9.39 -4.85 -2.76
C ALA A 75 9.25 -5.71 -4.03
N GLY A 76 9.59 -7.00 -3.97
CA GLY A 76 9.63 -7.89 -5.13
C GLY A 76 8.44 -7.79 -6.08
N HIS A 77 7.22 -7.82 -5.53
CA HIS A 77 6.01 -7.73 -6.36
C HIS A 77 5.89 -6.40 -7.14
N VAL A 78 6.23 -5.27 -6.50
CA VAL A 78 6.17 -3.96 -7.16
C VAL A 78 7.33 -3.79 -8.15
N LYS A 79 8.52 -4.28 -7.79
CA LYS A 79 9.74 -4.12 -8.60
C LYS A 79 9.81 -5.08 -9.79
N ASN A 80 9.22 -6.29 -9.67
CA ASN A 80 9.41 -7.37 -10.64
C ASN A 80 8.10 -7.96 -11.18
N ASP A 81 7.20 -8.44 -10.32
CA ASP A 81 6.09 -9.29 -10.76
C ASP A 81 5.02 -8.49 -11.50
N ILE A 82 4.59 -7.35 -10.95
CA ILE A 82 3.63 -6.47 -11.63
C ILE A 82 4.20 -5.95 -12.95
N PRO A 83 5.42 -5.38 -13.02
CA PRO A 83 6.04 -5.00 -14.29
C PRO A 83 6.09 -6.13 -15.31
N SER A 84 6.40 -7.36 -14.88
CA SER A 84 6.41 -8.54 -15.76
C SER A 84 5.03 -8.80 -16.39
N VAL A 85 3.97 -8.77 -15.60
CA VAL A 85 2.59 -8.94 -16.11
C VAL A 85 2.22 -7.83 -17.10
N LEU A 86 2.52 -6.56 -16.76
CA LEU A 86 2.20 -5.41 -17.59
C LEU A 86 2.96 -5.42 -18.92
N ASN A 87 4.27 -5.72 -18.88
CA ASN A 87 5.11 -5.79 -20.07
C ASN A 87 4.70 -6.94 -20.98
N THR A 88 4.40 -8.11 -20.40
CA THR A 88 3.89 -9.26 -21.16
C THR A 88 2.58 -8.93 -21.85
N TYR A 89 1.68 -8.27 -21.14
CA TYR A 89 0.40 -7.85 -21.71
C TYR A 89 0.58 -6.83 -22.85
N ALA A 90 1.41 -5.80 -22.64
CA ALA A 90 1.69 -4.80 -23.67
C ALA A 90 2.32 -5.42 -24.93
N ALA A 91 3.23 -6.38 -24.78
CA ALA A 91 3.84 -7.09 -25.89
C ALA A 91 2.83 -7.92 -26.72
N GLN A 92 1.76 -8.42 -26.10
CA GLN A 92 0.68 -9.16 -26.75
C GLN A 92 -0.37 -8.25 -27.45
N HIS A 93 -0.33 -6.93 -27.19
CA HIS A 93 -1.32 -5.98 -27.71
C HIS A 93 -0.64 -4.81 -28.42
N PRO A 94 -0.20 -4.98 -29.68
CA PRO A 94 0.42 -3.90 -30.44
C PRO A 94 -0.43 -2.62 -30.49
N GLY A 95 0.20 -1.47 -30.22
CA GLY A 95 -0.49 -0.18 -30.17
C GLY A 95 -1.08 0.17 -28.79
N LEU A 96 -0.98 -0.71 -27.79
CA LEU A 96 -1.28 -0.40 -26.40
C LEU A 96 -0.03 0.10 -25.68
N ARG A 97 -0.12 1.29 -25.08
CA ARG A 97 0.92 1.83 -24.18
C ARG A 97 0.50 1.59 -22.73
N ILE A 98 1.40 1.07 -21.90
CA ILE A 98 1.22 0.96 -20.45
C ILE A 98 2.37 1.69 -19.78
N ASP A 99 2.06 2.71 -18.99
CA ASP A 99 3.02 3.36 -18.11
C ASP A 99 2.79 2.85 -16.68
N TYR A 100 3.85 2.43 -16.01
CA TYR A 100 3.79 1.93 -14.64
C TYR A 100 4.32 2.96 -13.66
N GLY A 101 3.49 3.33 -12.70
CA GLY A 101 3.81 4.28 -11.64
C GLY A 101 4.60 3.65 -10.49
N ARG A 102 5.13 4.49 -9.62
CA ARG A 102 5.81 4.06 -8.38
C ARG A 102 4.78 3.61 -7.32
N ASP A 103 5.28 2.95 -6.29
CA ASP A 103 4.57 2.68 -5.03
C ASP A 103 4.12 3.96 -4.33
N LEU A 104 3.28 3.82 -3.32
CA LEU A 104 2.77 4.96 -2.54
C LEU A 104 3.86 5.62 -1.69
N ALA A 105 4.91 4.88 -1.34
CA ALA A 105 6.06 5.34 -0.57
C ALA A 105 5.69 5.99 0.78
N VAL A 106 6.58 6.82 1.31
CA VAL A 106 6.34 7.63 2.51
C VAL A 106 5.61 8.91 2.09
N GLU A 107 4.32 8.80 1.83
CA GLU A 107 3.47 9.89 1.37
C GLU A 107 2.88 10.66 2.56
N ARG A 108 2.97 12.00 2.53
CA ARG A 108 2.49 12.87 3.61
C ARG A 108 1.03 12.60 4.00
N ARG A 109 0.15 12.36 3.02
CA ARG A 109 -1.27 12.10 3.27
C ARG A 109 -1.49 10.78 4.00
N LEU A 110 -0.67 9.76 3.73
CA LEU A 110 -0.73 8.49 4.45
C LEU A 110 -0.23 8.63 5.88
N LEU A 111 0.81 9.44 6.12
CA LEU A 111 1.24 9.78 7.48
C LEU A 111 0.15 10.54 8.26
N GLN A 112 -0.57 11.45 7.61
CA GLN A 112 -1.72 12.13 8.21
C GLN A 112 -2.84 11.15 8.58
N VAL A 113 -3.13 10.16 7.71
CA VAL A 113 -4.11 9.11 8.03
C VAL A 113 -3.63 8.27 9.21
N ALA A 114 -2.34 7.89 9.26
CA ALA A 114 -1.78 7.16 10.40
C ALA A 114 -1.90 7.96 11.70
N ALA A 115 -1.56 9.26 11.68
CA ALA A 115 -1.72 10.15 12.82
C ALA A 115 -3.19 10.24 13.29
N GLN A 116 -4.13 10.39 12.37
CA GLN A 116 -5.57 10.40 12.71
C GLN A 116 -6.02 9.09 13.35
N ARG A 117 -5.52 7.92 12.91
CA ARG A 117 -5.83 6.62 13.52
C ARG A 117 -5.28 6.52 14.95
N ILE A 118 -4.08 7.03 15.18
CA ILE A 118 -3.48 7.10 16.51
C ILE A 118 -4.35 8.01 17.42
N GLU A 119 -4.71 9.19 16.97
CA GLU A 119 -5.57 10.12 17.72
C GLU A 119 -6.94 9.53 18.04
N GLN A 120 -7.54 8.79 17.11
CA GLN A 120 -8.80 8.06 17.34
C GLN A 120 -8.64 6.99 18.42
N ALA A 121 -7.55 6.23 18.40
CA ALA A 121 -7.26 5.21 19.40
C ALA A 121 -7.01 5.84 20.79
N GLU A 122 -6.27 6.94 20.86
CA GLU A 122 -6.05 7.69 22.09
C GLU A 122 -7.39 8.23 22.65
N ALA A 123 -8.26 8.78 21.77
CA ALA A 123 -9.56 9.30 22.17
C ALA A 123 -10.49 8.20 22.73
N ALA A 124 -10.41 6.99 22.17
CA ALA A 124 -11.20 5.83 22.62
C ALA A 124 -10.64 5.16 23.88
N SER A 125 -9.39 5.43 24.25
CA SER A 125 -8.74 4.82 25.43
C SER A 125 -9.29 5.40 26.72
N THR A 126 -9.52 4.53 27.69
CA THR A 126 -9.83 4.91 29.08
C THR A 126 -8.61 5.35 29.86
N ARG A 127 -7.40 5.00 29.39
CA ARG A 127 -6.13 5.44 29.98
C ARG A 127 -5.59 6.63 29.22
N ARG A 128 -5.34 7.71 29.95
CA ARG A 128 -4.76 8.95 29.40
C ARG A 128 -3.30 9.01 29.84
N MET A 129 -2.38 8.85 28.89
CA MET A 129 -0.95 9.01 29.10
C MET A 129 -0.45 10.16 28.22
N PRO A 130 0.46 11.02 28.71
CA PRO A 130 1.16 12.00 27.88
C PRO A 130 1.95 11.30 26.77
N ARG A 131 1.99 11.88 25.57
CA ARG A 131 2.72 11.26 24.45
C ARG A 131 4.22 11.19 24.68
N ASP A 132 4.80 12.17 25.36
CA ASP A 132 6.20 12.21 25.74
C ASP A 132 6.60 11.12 26.76
N GLU A 133 5.60 10.54 27.47
CA GLU A 133 5.75 9.38 28.34
C GLU A 133 5.29 8.07 27.66
N THR A 134 4.95 8.12 26.37
CA THR A 134 4.42 6.98 25.62
C THR A 134 5.40 6.54 24.54
N LEU A 135 5.60 5.23 24.39
CA LEU A 135 6.38 4.62 23.33
C LEU A 135 5.44 4.23 22.18
N LEU A 136 5.75 4.71 20.97
CA LEU A 136 5.06 4.33 19.74
C LEU A 136 5.73 3.08 19.15
N VAL A 137 5.01 1.98 19.05
CA VAL A 137 5.46 0.78 18.32
C VAL A 137 4.81 0.74 16.94
N VAL A 138 5.63 0.76 15.89
CA VAL A 138 5.16 0.65 14.51
C VAL A 138 5.40 -0.77 14.01
N ALA A 139 4.31 -1.51 13.80
CA ALA A 139 4.36 -2.89 13.29
C ALA A 139 4.21 -2.89 11.77
N GLY A 140 5.29 -3.23 11.06
CA GLY A 140 5.28 -3.49 9.63
C GLY A 140 4.93 -4.94 9.29
N ARG A 141 4.56 -5.23 8.04
CA ARG A 141 4.42 -6.60 7.57
C ARG A 141 5.78 -7.32 7.53
N GLY A 142 6.81 -6.61 7.11
CA GLY A 142 8.13 -7.17 6.81
C GLY A 142 8.24 -7.70 5.38
N THR A 143 9.44 -7.67 4.87
CA THR A 143 9.81 -8.16 3.54
C THR A 143 11.30 -8.55 3.51
N SER A 144 11.71 -9.34 2.51
CA SER A 144 13.13 -9.62 2.22
C SER A 144 13.86 -8.44 1.57
N ASP A 145 13.16 -7.39 1.17
CA ASP A 145 13.74 -6.19 0.58
C ASP A 145 14.08 -5.17 1.68
N PRO A 146 15.37 -4.91 1.95
CA PRO A 146 15.79 -4.01 3.03
C PRO A 146 15.41 -2.55 2.78
N ASP A 147 15.29 -2.12 1.52
CA ASP A 147 14.86 -0.78 1.15
C ASP A 147 13.39 -0.54 1.56
N ALA A 148 12.51 -1.51 1.26
CA ALA A 148 11.12 -1.46 1.71
C ALA A 148 10.99 -1.49 3.25
N ASN A 149 11.80 -2.27 3.96
CA ASN A 149 11.83 -2.29 5.42
C ASN A 149 12.30 -0.95 5.99
N SER A 150 13.28 -0.28 5.36
CA SER A 150 13.78 1.03 5.79
C SER A 150 12.68 2.10 5.79
N ASN A 151 11.68 1.98 4.91
CA ASN A 151 10.56 2.92 4.84
C ASN A 151 9.65 2.82 6.09
N ILE A 152 9.53 1.65 6.73
CA ILE A 152 8.83 1.51 8.01
C ILE A 152 9.55 2.33 9.09
N SER A 153 10.88 2.28 9.14
CA SER A 153 11.67 3.08 10.09
C SER A 153 11.51 4.59 9.83
N LYS A 154 11.42 5.01 8.56
CA LYS A 154 11.12 6.41 8.22
C LYS A 154 9.72 6.83 8.69
N VAL A 155 8.70 5.98 8.48
CA VAL A 155 7.34 6.24 8.97
C VAL A 155 7.32 6.36 10.49
N ALA A 156 7.96 5.42 11.21
CA ALA A 156 8.06 5.45 12.66
C ALA A 156 8.70 6.76 13.14
N ARG A 157 9.85 7.15 12.57
CA ARG A 157 10.55 8.39 12.88
C ARG A 157 9.67 9.62 12.68
N MET A 158 8.98 9.70 11.53
CA MET A 158 8.16 10.87 11.20
C MET A 158 6.90 10.97 12.09
N LEU A 159 6.30 9.85 12.46
CA LEU A 159 5.16 9.83 13.39
C LEU A 159 5.62 10.18 14.81
N TRP A 160 6.71 9.58 15.29
CA TRP A 160 7.27 9.86 16.60
C TRP A 160 7.55 11.36 16.79
N GLU A 161 8.39 11.94 15.92
CA GLU A 161 8.76 13.35 16.01
C GLU A 161 7.57 14.28 15.75
N GLY A 162 6.74 13.96 14.75
CA GLY A 162 5.60 14.79 14.34
C GLY A 162 4.45 14.82 15.34
N MET A 163 4.31 13.77 16.17
CA MET A 163 3.23 13.66 17.16
C MET A 163 3.71 13.84 18.61
N GLY A 164 5.02 13.93 18.85
CA GLY A 164 5.61 14.19 20.17
C GLY A 164 5.59 12.99 21.11
N PHE A 165 5.72 11.76 20.60
CA PHE A 165 5.92 10.59 21.45
C PHE A 165 7.30 10.61 22.12
N GLY A 166 7.43 9.97 23.30
CA GLY A 166 8.72 9.90 24.03
C GLY A 166 9.76 9.08 23.29
N TRP A 167 9.34 7.98 22.66
CA TRP A 167 10.21 7.11 21.86
C TRP A 167 9.44 6.35 20.80
N THR A 168 10.15 5.71 19.86
CA THR A 168 9.55 4.80 18.88
C THR A 168 10.38 3.56 18.66
N GLU A 169 9.71 2.42 18.47
CA GLU A 169 10.28 1.15 18.05
C GLU A 169 9.58 0.60 16.84
N VAL A 170 10.29 -0.23 16.06
CA VAL A 170 9.77 -0.90 14.88
C VAL A 170 9.82 -2.41 15.08
N CYS A 171 8.74 -3.10 14.75
CA CYS A 171 8.70 -4.55 14.70
C CYS A 171 7.94 -5.01 13.44
N TYR A 172 7.93 -6.32 13.18
CA TYR A 172 7.36 -6.88 11.96
C TYR A 172 6.51 -8.11 12.26
N SER A 173 5.42 -8.28 11.50
CA SER A 173 4.56 -9.45 11.64
C SER A 173 5.16 -10.73 11.02
N GLY A 174 6.19 -10.60 10.18
CA GLY A 174 6.89 -11.72 9.57
C GLY A 174 8.05 -11.29 8.68
N VAL A 175 8.73 -12.24 8.09
CA VAL A 175 9.78 -12.13 7.06
C VAL A 175 11.08 -11.47 7.53
N THR A 176 11.02 -10.42 8.33
CA THR A 176 12.19 -9.71 8.88
C THR A 176 12.06 -9.48 10.38
N PHE A 177 13.12 -9.03 11.03
CA PHE A 177 13.25 -8.89 12.48
C PHE A 177 13.38 -7.42 12.90
N PRO A 178 13.03 -7.09 14.18
CA PRO A 178 12.45 -8.00 15.20
C PRO A 178 10.98 -8.34 14.88
N LEU A 179 10.56 -9.55 15.22
CA LEU A 179 9.14 -9.91 15.17
C LEU A 179 8.35 -9.19 16.26
N VAL A 180 7.02 -9.10 16.12
CA VAL A 180 6.13 -8.36 17.05
C VAL A 180 6.34 -8.80 18.50
N GLY A 181 6.34 -10.12 18.80
CA GLY A 181 6.55 -10.61 20.17
C GLY A 181 7.85 -10.09 20.80
N PRO A 182 9.02 -10.46 20.25
CA PRO A 182 10.31 -9.95 20.74
C PRO A 182 10.43 -8.42 20.72
N GLY A 183 9.82 -7.75 19.73
CA GLY A 183 9.81 -6.28 19.66
C GLY A 183 9.05 -5.65 20.83
N LEU A 184 7.90 -6.20 21.21
CA LEU A 184 7.13 -5.74 22.36
C LEU A 184 7.82 -6.07 23.68
N GLU A 185 8.45 -7.26 23.81
CA GLU A 185 9.25 -7.62 24.98
C GLU A 185 10.45 -6.67 25.20
N HIS A 186 11.02 -6.17 24.09
CA HIS A 186 12.06 -5.15 24.16
C HIS A 186 11.47 -3.79 24.57
N ALA A 187 10.41 -3.38 23.93
CA ALA A 187 9.76 -2.09 24.13
C ALA A 187 9.33 -1.84 25.60
N VAL A 188 8.85 -2.89 26.30
CA VAL A 188 8.46 -2.76 27.73
C VAL A 188 9.63 -2.66 28.70
N LYS A 189 10.87 -2.76 28.23
CA LYS A 189 12.10 -2.60 29.06
C LYS A 189 12.72 -1.22 28.89
N LEU A 190 12.26 -0.46 27.91
CA LEU A 190 12.68 0.93 27.66
C LEU A 190 11.94 1.90 28.56
#